data_d28a903af36f03179290608a2dcf8476
#
_entry.id   d28a903af36f03179290608a2dcf8476
#
_cell.length_a   1.000
_cell.length_b   1.000
_cell.length_c   1.000
_cell.angle_alpha   90.00
_cell.angle_beta   90.00
_cell.angle_gamma   90.00
#
_symmetry.space_group_name_H-M   'P 1'
#
loop_
_entity.id
_entity.type
_entity.pdbx_description
1 polymer ?
#
loop_
_entity_poly.entity_id
_entity_poly.type
_entity_poly.pdbx_seq_one_letter_code
_entity_poly.pdbx_strand_id
1 'polypeptide(L)'
;SISGAVQEQLESILESGNYEAAIEMLKQAIEQEPQSQTLRIDLADVLLTADEVEAGKSVLKDIPLDTPERNRPETRLSMIEEAQRLRTLSDLQELQITNESDLSVKYELSIHYALRGDYELALNQALEMLKIDRSYQDDLGRITMLRIFDLRKKGDQLVSLFRRKMFNHLH
;
A
#
# COMPACT_ATOMS: atom_id res chain seq x y z
N SER A 1 0.60 24.64 8.96
CA SER A 1 1.91 24.36 8.36
C SER A 1 1.77 24.00 6.89
N ILE A 2 2.85 24.08 6.17
CA ILE A 2 2.90 23.70 4.75
C ILE A 2 2.62 22.20 4.63
N SER A 3 3.17 21.40 5.52
CA SER A 3 2.93 19.96 5.56
C SER A 3 1.44 19.62 5.71
N GLY A 4 0.73 20.33 6.61
CA GLY A 4 -0.71 20.13 6.79
C GLY A 4 -1.52 20.50 5.57
N ALA A 5 -1.20 21.63 4.93
CA ALA A 5 -1.87 22.06 3.70
C ALA A 5 -1.66 21.07 2.55
N VAL A 6 -0.44 20.55 2.42
CA VAL A 6 -0.11 19.52 1.42
C VAL A 6 -0.91 18.26 1.67
N GLN A 7 -1.02 17.80 2.91
CA GLN A 7 -1.78 16.59 3.26
C GLN A 7 -3.25 16.67 2.84
N GLU A 8 -3.85 17.85 2.98
CA GLU A 8 -5.25 18.07 2.58
C GLU A 8 -5.45 17.92 1.08
N GLN A 9 -4.48 18.32 0.28
CA GLN A 9 -4.57 18.31 -1.18
C GLN A 9 -4.09 17.01 -1.80
N LEU A 10 -3.14 16.35 -1.16
CA LEU A 10 -2.42 15.22 -1.72
C LEU A 10 -3.34 14.06 -2.10
N GLU A 11 -4.26 13.70 -1.21
CA GLU A 11 -5.16 12.57 -1.46
C GLU A 11 -6.02 12.77 -2.70
N SER A 12 -6.58 13.97 -2.86
CA SER A 12 -7.38 14.31 -4.04
C SER A 12 -6.56 14.23 -5.33
N ILE A 13 -5.33 14.71 -5.30
CA ILE A 13 -4.43 14.65 -6.46
C ILE A 13 -4.10 13.20 -6.80
N LEU A 14 -3.82 12.36 -5.79
CA LEU A 14 -3.51 10.96 -5.99
C LEU A 14 -4.72 10.18 -6.54
N GLU A 15 -5.92 10.48 -6.05
CA GLU A 15 -7.15 9.86 -6.56
C GLU A 15 -7.38 10.19 -8.04
N SER A 16 -6.96 11.38 -8.47
CA SER A 16 -7.07 11.77 -9.89
C SER A 16 -6.03 11.08 -10.77
N GLY A 17 -5.04 10.41 -10.18
CA GLY A 17 -3.95 9.76 -10.90
C GLY A 17 -2.87 10.70 -11.39
N ASN A 18 -2.89 11.96 -10.98
CA ASN A 18 -1.90 12.94 -11.40
C ASN A 18 -0.67 12.91 -10.49
N TYR A 19 0.10 11.82 -10.60
CA TYR A 19 1.28 11.61 -9.75
C TYR A 19 2.38 12.64 -9.99
N GLU A 20 2.51 13.11 -11.23
CA GLU A 20 3.49 14.12 -11.58
C GLU A 20 3.23 15.42 -10.79
N ALA A 21 1.98 15.85 -10.74
CA ALA A 21 1.59 17.03 -9.95
C ALA A 21 1.83 16.83 -8.45
N ALA A 22 1.55 15.64 -7.94
CA ALA A 22 1.79 15.31 -6.54
C ALA A 22 3.29 15.36 -6.20
N ILE A 23 4.13 14.79 -7.06
CA ILE A 23 5.59 14.81 -6.88
C ILE A 23 6.11 16.24 -6.87
N GLU A 24 5.69 17.06 -7.81
CA GLU A 24 6.13 18.44 -7.90
C GLU A 24 5.71 19.26 -6.68
N MET A 25 4.47 19.08 -6.25
CA MET A 25 3.96 19.75 -5.05
C MET A 25 4.78 19.38 -3.80
N LEU A 26 5.09 18.09 -3.65
CA LEU A 26 5.88 17.61 -2.52
C LEU A 26 7.32 18.14 -2.55
N LYS A 27 7.95 18.16 -3.73
CA LYS A 27 9.30 18.69 -3.89
C LYS A 27 9.35 20.16 -3.51
N GLN A 28 8.39 20.96 -3.95
CA GLN A 28 8.31 22.37 -3.61
C GLN A 28 8.08 22.58 -2.10
N ALA A 29 7.22 21.77 -1.51
CA ALA A 29 6.96 21.83 -0.06
C ALA A 29 8.21 21.51 0.76
N ILE A 30 9.00 20.53 0.33
CA ILE A 30 10.25 20.17 1.00
C ILE A 30 11.27 21.30 0.91
N GLU A 31 11.32 22.03 -0.20
CA GLU A 31 12.19 23.20 -0.31
C GLU A 31 11.85 24.27 0.73
N GLN A 32 10.57 24.41 1.06
CA GLN A 32 10.10 25.36 2.06
C GLN A 32 10.21 24.86 3.50
N GLU A 33 10.09 23.54 3.70
CA GLU A 33 10.25 22.91 5.01
C GLU A 33 11.27 21.76 4.93
N PRO A 34 12.58 22.08 4.81
CA PRO A 34 13.60 21.03 4.58
C PRO A 34 13.74 20.01 5.71
N GLN A 35 13.28 20.34 6.92
CA GLN A 35 13.35 19.44 8.05
C GLN A 35 12.18 18.45 8.13
N SER A 36 11.15 18.60 7.30
CA SER A 36 9.96 17.79 7.38
C SER A 36 10.21 16.37 6.86
N GLN A 37 10.30 15.40 7.77
CA GLN A 37 10.38 13.99 7.39
C GLN A 37 9.04 13.48 6.86
N THR A 38 7.93 14.03 7.35
CA THR A 38 6.59 13.67 6.85
C THR A 38 6.47 13.92 5.35
N LEU A 39 6.95 15.06 4.86
CA LEU A 39 6.92 15.37 3.43
C LEU A 39 7.81 14.40 2.63
N ARG A 40 8.94 14.00 3.18
CA ARG A 40 9.83 13.03 2.52
C ARG A 40 9.22 11.64 2.47
N ILE A 41 8.54 11.21 3.53
CA ILE A 41 7.78 9.95 3.53
C ILE A 41 6.75 9.97 2.40
N ASP A 42 5.97 11.05 2.30
CA ASP A 42 4.97 11.19 1.25
C ASP A 42 5.60 11.18 -0.14
N LEU A 43 6.71 11.87 -0.33
CA LEU A 43 7.41 11.89 -1.62
C LEU A 43 7.91 10.51 -2.01
N ALA A 44 8.55 9.80 -1.08
CA ALA A 44 9.01 8.44 -1.35
C ALA A 44 7.84 7.54 -1.76
N ASP A 45 6.73 7.61 -1.03
CA ASP A 45 5.55 6.79 -1.29
C ASP A 45 4.91 7.11 -2.64
N VAL A 46 4.78 8.38 -2.99
CA VAL A 46 4.22 8.79 -4.29
C VAL A 46 5.13 8.39 -5.45
N LEU A 47 6.45 8.55 -5.30
CA LEU A 47 7.40 8.11 -6.32
C LEU A 47 7.26 6.62 -6.60
N LEU A 48 7.16 5.80 -5.56
CA LEU A 48 6.96 4.35 -5.71
C LEU A 48 5.61 4.05 -6.38
N THR A 49 4.57 4.76 -6.01
CA THR A 49 3.24 4.61 -6.61
C THR A 49 3.25 4.96 -8.10
N ALA A 50 4.06 5.94 -8.48
CA ALA A 50 4.23 6.41 -9.87
C ALA A 50 5.18 5.53 -10.69
N ASP A 51 5.63 4.39 -10.16
CA ASP A 51 6.59 3.50 -10.80
C ASP A 51 7.99 4.11 -10.98
N GLU A 52 8.28 5.19 -10.25
CA GLU A 52 9.63 5.78 -10.21
C GLU A 52 10.40 5.15 -9.04
N VAL A 53 10.69 3.85 -9.18
CA VAL A 53 11.19 3.02 -8.08
C VAL A 53 12.55 3.48 -7.59
N GLU A 54 13.48 3.75 -8.49
CA GLU A 54 14.84 4.13 -8.08
C GLU A 54 14.85 5.49 -7.38
N ALA A 55 14.05 6.44 -7.86
CA ALA A 55 13.91 7.74 -7.21
C ALA A 55 13.26 7.59 -5.81
N GLY A 56 12.24 6.75 -5.71
CA GLY A 56 11.59 6.46 -4.43
C GLY A 56 12.53 5.82 -3.42
N LYS A 57 13.34 4.86 -3.85
CA LYS A 57 14.37 4.23 -3.01
C LYS A 57 15.39 5.24 -2.52
N SER A 58 15.81 6.15 -3.39
CA SER A 58 16.80 7.17 -3.06
C SER A 58 16.28 8.10 -1.97
N VAL A 59 15.03 8.55 -2.07
CA VAL A 59 14.42 9.38 -1.04
C VAL A 59 14.28 8.60 0.27
N LEU A 60 13.79 7.36 0.20
CA LEU A 60 13.57 6.53 1.38
C LEU A 60 14.86 6.25 2.14
N LYS A 61 15.94 6.02 1.44
CA LYS A 61 17.26 5.73 2.03
C LYS A 61 17.72 6.81 3.01
N ASP A 62 17.42 8.06 2.73
CA ASP A 62 17.87 9.20 3.53
C ASP A 62 16.92 9.54 4.70
N ILE A 63 15.80 8.84 4.82
CA ILE A 63 14.86 9.03 5.91
C ILE A 63 15.27 8.15 7.10
N PRO A 64 15.40 8.71 8.31
CA PRO A 64 15.75 7.89 9.48
C PRO A 64 14.80 6.71 9.70
N LEU A 65 15.36 5.58 10.12
CA LEU A 65 14.61 4.33 10.27
C LEU A 65 13.46 4.40 11.27
N ASP A 66 13.58 5.26 12.26
CA ASP A 66 12.57 5.41 13.31
C ASP A 66 11.53 6.49 13.00
N THR A 67 11.53 7.03 11.79
CA THR A 67 10.57 8.05 11.38
C THR A 67 9.15 7.47 11.36
N PRO A 68 8.18 8.14 12.01
CA PRO A 68 6.79 7.69 11.95
C PRO A 68 6.29 7.55 10.51
N GLU A 69 5.54 6.49 10.24
CA GLU A 69 4.97 6.15 8.94
C GLU A 69 6.00 5.80 7.84
N ARG A 70 7.27 5.63 8.18
CA ARG A 70 8.26 5.13 7.22
C ARG A 70 7.88 3.74 6.69
N ASN A 71 7.17 2.95 7.49
CA ASN A 71 6.64 1.65 7.08
C ASN A 71 5.76 1.72 5.83
N ARG A 72 5.10 2.84 5.56
CA ARG A 72 4.22 2.98 4.38
C ARG A 72 4.99 2.82 3.06
N PRO A 73 6.01 3.64 2.75
CA PRO A 73 6.81 3.40 1.55
C PRO A 73 7.66 2.13 1.62
N GLU A 74 8.14 1.72 2.79
CA GLU A 74 8.88 0.47 2.92
C GLU A 74 8.06 -0.75 2.48
N THR A 75 6.83 -0.83 2.96
CA THR A 75 5.94 -1.94 2.61
C THR A 75 5.59 -1.90 1.13
N ARG A 76 5.34 -0.72 0.59
CA ARG A 76 5.06 -0.57 -0.84
C ARG A 76 6.22 -1.04 -1.69
N LEU A 77 7.44 -0.65 -1.34
CA LEU A 77 8.65 -1.10 -2.05
C LEU A 77 8.80 -2.62 -1.99
N SER A 78 8.59 -3.20 -0.82
CA SER A 78 8.64 -4.66 -0.63
C SER A 78 7.64 -5.37 -1.54
N MET A 79 6.42 -4.85 -1.64
CA MET A 79 5.38 -5.41 -2.51
C MET A 79 5.72 -5.25 -3.99
N ILE A 80 6.30 -4.10 -4.39
CA ILE A 80 6.74 -3.86 -5.77
C ILE A 80 7.79 -4.90 -6.17
N GLU A 81 8.77 -5.14 -5.33
CA GLU A 81 9.83 -6.12 -5.59
C GLU A 81 9.27 -7.53 -5.65
N GLU A 82 8.37 -7.87 -4.74
CA GLU A 82 7.71 -9.18 -4.73
C GLU A 82 6.87 -9.41 -5.99
N ALA A 83 6.12 -8.39 -6.41
CA ALA A 83 5.21 -8.49 -7.55
C ALA A 83 5.91 -8.86 -8.86
N GLN A 84 7.19 -8.56 -8.99
CA GLN A 84 7.97 -8.92 -10.17
C GLN A 84 8.08 -10.43 -10.35
N ARG A 85 7.92 -11.20 -9.28
CA ARG A 85 8.01 -12.66 -9.30
C ARG A 85 6.64 -13.35 -9.29
N LEU A 86 5.56 -12.58 -9.20
CA LEU A 86 4.21 -13.12 -9.17
C LEU A 86 3.67 -13.28 -10.59
N ARG A 87 2.61 -14.10 -10.71
CA ARG A 87 1.83 -14.21 -11.94
C ARG A 87 1.20 -12.86 -12.26
N THR A 88 0.85 -12.63 -13.52
CA THR A 88 0.23 -11.37 -13.92
C THR A 88 -1.19 -11.23 -13.38
N LEU A 89 -1.64 -10.00 -13.20
CA LEU A 89 -3.01 -9.73 -12.75
C LEU A 89 -4.04 -10.41 -13.66
N SER A 90 -3.84 -10.31 -14.98
CA SER A 90 -4.75 -10.93 -15.95
C SER A 90 -4.85 -12.45 -15.78
N ASP A 91 -3.70 -13.12 -15.65
CA ASP A 91 -3.67 -14.57 -15.46
C ASP A 91 -4.35 -14.98 -14.15
N LEU A 92 -4.10 -14.21 -13.09
CA LEU A 92 -4.70 -14.47 -11.77
C LEU A 92 -6.21 -14.30 -11.80
N GLN A 93 -6.71 -13.31 -12.49
CA GLN A 93 -8.15 -13.08 -12.63
C GLN A 93 -8.82 -14.24 -13.35
N GLU A 94 -8.20 -14.77 -14.40
CA GLU A 94 -8.71 -15.96 -15.10
C GLU A 94 -8.71 -17.20 -14.22
N LEU A 95 -7.61 -17.40 -13.48
CA LEU A 95 -7.50 -18.54 -12.56
C LEU A 95 -8.55 -18.47 -11.46
N GLN A 96 -8.85 -17.29 -10.95
CA GLN A 96 -9.87 -17.12 -9.91
C GLN A 96 -11.26 -17.52 -10.38
N ILE A 97 -11.58 -17.27 -11.64
CA ILE A 97 -12.86 -17.69 -12.24
C ILE A 97 -13.00 -19.21 -12.22
N THR A 98 -11.93 -19.95 -12.51
CA THR A 98 -11.96 -21.41 -12.56
C THR A 98 -11.84 -22.07 -11.19
N ASN A 99 -11.23 -21.40 -10.21
CA ASN A 99 -11.07 -21.92 -8.85
C ASN A 99 -11.09 -20.77 -7.84
N GLU A 100 -12.28 -20.43 -7.36
CA GLU A 100 -12.49 -19.34 -6.42
C GLU A 100 -11.84 -19.54 -5.06
N SER A 101 -11.51 -20.79 -4.71
CA SER A 101 -10.96 -21.12 -3.39
C SER A 101 -9.44 -21.24 -3.38
N ASP A 102 -8.76 -20.96 -4.49
CA ASP A 102 -7.31 -21.05 -4.56
C ASP A 102 -6.68 -19.89 -3.78
N LEU A 103 -6.10 -20.22 -2.63
CA LEU A 103 -5.54 -19.24 -1.71
C LEU A 103 -4.28 -18.56 -2.27
N SER A 104 -3.48 -19.29 -3.06
CA SER A 104 -2.29 -18.68 -3.68
C SER A 104 -2.70 -17.60 -4.69
N VAL A 105 -3.77 -17.83 -5.43
CA VAL A 105 -4.31 -16.84 -6.37
C VAL A 105 -4.83 -15.62 -5.62
N LYS A 106 -5.58 -15.83 -4.53
CA LYS A 106 -6.10 -14.74 -3.71
C LYS A 106 -4.97 -13.89 -3.13
N TYR A 107 -3.91 -14.54 -2.66
CA TYR A 107 -2.75 -13.84 -2.14
C TYR A 107 -2.12 -12.92 -3.19
N GLU A 108 -1.80 -13.48 -4.37
CA GLU A 108 -1.14 -12.71 -5.43
C GLU A 108 -2.05 -11.60 -5.96
N LEU A 109 -3.36 -11.85 -6.05
CA LEU A 109 -4.33 -10.81 -6.40
C LEU A 109 -4.33 -9.68 -5.39
N SER A 110 -4.25 -9.98 -4.09
CA SER A 110 -4.23 -8.95 -3.05
C SER A 110 -3.04 -8.01 -3.22
N ILE A 111 -1.87 -8.55 -3.55
CA ILE A 111 -0.66 -7.73 -3.78
C ILE A 111 -0.84 -6.84 -5.02
N HIS A 112 -1.31 -7.40 -6.13
CA HIS A 112 -1.54 -6.61 -7.35
C HIS A 112 -2.56 -5.50 -7.14
N TYR A 113 -3.69 -5.80 -6.50
CA TYR A 113 -4.71 -4.79 -6.22
C TYR A 113 -4.19 -3.68 -5.31
N ALA A 114 -3.43 -4.05 -4.27
CA ALA A 114 -2.85 -3.07 -3.35
C ALA A 114 -1.92 -2.10 -4.10
N LEU A 115 -1.07 -2.62 -4.98
CA LEU A 115 -0.13 -1.80 -5.75
C LEU A 115 -0.84 -0.89 -6.77
N ARG A 116 -2.04 -1.24 -7.19
CA ARG A 116 -2.86 -0.40 -8.07
C ARG A 116 -3.64 0.66 -7.31
N GLY A 117 -3.61 0.64 -5.98
CA GLY A 117 -4.43 1.53 -5.18
C GLY A 117 -5.86 1.04 -4.96
N ASP A 118 -6.19 -0.18 -5.41
CA ASP A 118 -7.49 -0.81 -5.22
C ASP A 118 -7.52 -1.51 -3.86
N TYR A 119 -7.42 -0.74 -2.79
CA TYR A 119 -7.21 -1.28 -1.43
C TYR A 119 -8.38 -2.11 -0.93
N GLU A 120 -9.60 -1.73 -1.25
CA GLU A 120 -10.77 -2.51 -0.84
C GLU A 120 -10.77 -3.89 -1.51
N LEU A 121 -10.48 -3.95 -2.82
CA LEU A 121 -10.35 -5.23 -3.52
C LEU A 121 -9.23 -6.06 -2.93
N ALA A 122 -8.08 -5.44 -2.63
CA ALA A 122 -6.94 -6.12 -2.03
C ALA A 122 -7.29 -6.72 -0.66
N LEU A 123 -7.92 -5.93 0.19
CA LEU A 123 -8.33 -6.35 1.53
C LEU A 123 -9.38 -7.46 1.49
N ASN A 124 -10.31 -7.40 0.54
CA ASN A 124 -11.30 -8.45 0.38
C ASN A 124 -10.66 -9.78 0.00
N GLN A 125 -9.66 -9.79 -0.89
CA GLN A 125 -8.94 -11.03 -1.24
C GLN A 125 -8.24 -11.61 -0.01
N ALA A 126 -7.55 -10.79 0.76
CA ALA A 126 -6.86 -11.25 1.96
C ALA A 126 -7.85 -11.73 3.04
N LEU A 127 -8.98 -11.05 3.20
CA LEU A 127 -10.03 -11.48 4.13
C LEU A 127 -10.62 -12.82 3.72
N GLU A 128 -10.83 -13.07 2.43
CA GLU A 128 -11.31 -14.37 1.94
C GLU A 128 -10.31 -15.48 2.27
N MET A 129 -9.00 -15.22 2.18
CA MET A 129 -8.00 -16.20 2.62
C MET A 129 -8.22 -16.58 4.08
N LEU A 130 -8.42 -15.58 4.93
CA LEU A 130 -8.63 -15.77 6.36
C LEU A 130 -9.90 -16.58 6.63
N LYS A 131 -10.97 -16.33 5.87
CA LYS A 131 -12.24 -17.06 6.00
C LYS A 131 -12.14 -18.52 5.56
N ILE A 132 -11.38 -18.79 4.49
CA ILE A 132 -11.27 -20.14 3.92
C ILE A 132 -10.33 -21.00 4.76
N ASP A 133 -9.15 -20.51 5.08
CA ASP A 133 -8.16 -21.22 5.90
C ASP A 133 -7.30 -20.22 6.67
N ARG A 134 -7.67 -20.02 7.91
CA ARG A 134 -7.02 -19.07 8.81
C ARG A 134 -5.54 -19.35 9.00
N SER A 135 -5.13 -20.61 8.97
CA SER A 135 -3.74 -21.02 9.24
C SER A 135 -2.87 -21.14 7.99
N TYR A 136 -3.44 -20.92 6.80
CA TYR A 136 -2.72 -21.07 5.54
C TYR A 136 -1.41 -20.28 5.53
N GLN A 137 -0.30 -20.96 5.23
CA GLN A 137 1.03 -20.36 5.14
C GLN A 137 1.36 -19.47 6.35
N ASP A 138 1.19 -20.04 7.55
CA ASP A 138 1.49 -19.34 8.81
C ASP A 138 0.74 -18.00 8.95
N ASP A 139 -0.58 -18.05 8.84
CA ASP A 139 -1.46 -16.88 8.97
C ASP A 139 -1.28 -15.83 7.85
N LEU A 140 -0.97 -16.28 6.63
CA LEU A 140 -0.69 -15.37 5.52
C LEU A 140 -1.83 -14.41 5.24
N GLY A 141 -3.09 -14.84 5.39
CA GLY A 141 -4.24 -13.95 5.19
C GLY A 141 -4.20 -12.75 6.13
N ARG A 142 -4.01 -12.99 7.42
CA ARG A 142 -3.90 -11.93 8.43
C ARG A 142 -2.69 -11.05 8.18
N ILE A 143 -1.53 -11.66 7.93
CA ILE A 143 -0.29 -10.92 7.67
C ILE A 143 -0.45 -10.01 6.45
N THR A 144 -1.11 -10.51 5.39
CA THR A 144 -1.35 -9.74 4.19
C THR A 144 -2.27 -8.55 4.46
N MET A 145 -3.33 -8.73 5.25
CA MET A 145 -4.19 -7.61 5.66
C MET A 145 -3.38 -6.54 6.39
N LEU A 146 -2.53 -6.94 7.33
CA LEU A 146 -1.70 -6.00 8.09
C LEU A 146 -0.73 -5.24 7.18
N ARG A 147 -0.14 -5.90 6.20
CA ARG A 147 0.74 -5.25 5.22
C ARG A 147 -0.02 -4.22 4.39
N ILE A 148 -1.24 -4.55 3.97
CA ILE A 148 -2.07 -3.60 3.20
C ILE A 148 -2.46 -2.40 4.07
N PHE A 149 -2.76 -2.62 5.36
CA PHE A 149 -3.01 -1.52 6.30
C PHE A 149 -1.81 -0.56 6.35
N ASP A 150 -0.59 -1.09 6.31
CA ASP A 150 0.63 -0.28 6.34
C ASP A 150 0.78 0.64 5.12
N LEU A 151 0.11 0.35 4.02
CA LEU A 151 0.12 1.23 2.84
C LEU A 151 -0.75 2.47 3.00
N ARG A 152 -1.60 2.49 4.02
CA ARG A 152 -2.55 3.57 4.25
C ARG A 152 -2.10 4.47 5.39
N LYS A 153 -2.51 5.72 5.34
CA LYS A 153 -2.21 6.68 6.39
C LYS A 153 -2.95 6.33 7.68
N LYS A 154 -2.37 6.78 8.79
CA LYS A 154 -2.96 6.62 10.11
C LYS A 154 -4.37 7.21 10.13
N GLY A 155 -5.33 6.49 10.71
CA GLY A 155 -6.71 6.96 10.81
C GLY A 155 -7.58 6.69 9.58
N ASP A 156 -7.06 5.95 8.60
CA ASP A 156 -7.82 5.60 7.40
C ASP A 156 -9.08 4.80 7.76
N GLN A 157 -10.23 5.22 7.23
CA GLN A 157 -11.52 4.59 7.56
C GLN A 157 -11.65 3.17 7.01
N LEU A 158 -11.08 2.92 5.85
CA LEU A 158 -11.08 1.58 5.24
C LEU A 158 -10.31 0.60 6.11
N VAL A 159 -9.16 1.03 6.64
CA VAL A 159 -8.36 0.21 7.58
C VAL A 159 -9.17 -0.11 8.82
N SER A 160 -9.85 0.87 9.40
CA SER A 160 -10.69 0.65 10.60
C SER A 160 -11.80 -0.36 10.33
N LEU A 161 -12.46 -0.26 9.16
CA LEU A 161 -13.51 -1.18 8.76
C LEU A 161 -12.98 -2.61 8.64
N PHE A 162 -11.89 -2.81 7.91
CA PHE A 162 -11.34 -4.14 7.68
C PHE A 162 -10.65 -4.72 8.92
N ARG A 163 -10.14 -3.87 9.79
CA ARG A 163 -9.63 -4.32 11.10
C ARG A 163 -10.72 -4.97 11.92
N ARG A 164 -11.92 -4.40 11.94
CA ARG A 164 -13.08 -5.01 12.59
C ARG A 164 -13.49 -6.33 11.93
N LYS A 165 -13.54 -6.37 10.61
CA LYS A 165 -13.86 -7.59 9.87
C LYS A 165 -12.84 -8.69 10.14
N MET A 166 -11.55 -8.35 10.14
CA MET A 166 -10.48 -9.29 10.45
C MET A 166 -10.65 -9.85 11.87
N PHE A 167 -10.87 -8.99 12.84
CA PHE A 167 -11.05 -9.39 14.24
C PHE A 167 -12.20 -10.39 14.40
N ASN A 168 -13.31 -10.18 13.71
CA ASN A 168 -14.48 -11.07 13.78
C ASN A 168 -14.18 -12.48 13.27
N HIS A 169 -13.15 -12.64 12.43
CA HIS A 169 -12.73 -13.95 11.89
C HIS A 169 -11.57 -14.57 12.65
N LEU A 170 -10.95 -13.86 13.58
CA LEU A 170 -9.89 -14.37 14.44
C LEU A 170 -10.44 -14.89 15.77
N HIS A 171 -11.61 -14.48 16.12
CA HIS A 171 -12.29 -14.82 17.37
C HIS A 171 -13.70 -15.34 17.09
#